data_b8ccd1dc4cbbeec01c7c4771b66f7adc
#
_entry.id   b8ccd1dc4cbbeec01c7c4771b66f7adc
#
_cell.length_a   1.000
_cell.length_b   1.000
_cell.length_c   1.000
_cell.angle_alpha   90.00
_cell.angle_beta   90.00
_cell.angle_gamma   90.00
#
_symmetry.space_group_name_H-M   'P 1'
#
loop_
_entity.id
_entity.type
_entity.pdbx_description
1 polymer ?
#
loop_
_entity_poly.entity_id
_entity_poly.type
_entity_poly.pdbx_seq_one_letter_code
_entity_poly.pdbx_strand_id
1 'polypeptide(L)'
;TTMGNTRSSEHSSIDWLAKEPLASHIDAYMLFLANRDYAANTFASYIGGLSHFAQWIHSRRLRLESIDEALVAQFLDKHLPRCHCSGTIQRDRRTLSAALGHLLAVLRARGAIPPATLSLTPVDEELRRYDAYMDHVRGLAPKTREMALRSVGRLLTSRFGDAAIDIAAIEPDQVRDFFAQQAKLYSKPASAGTVIASLRGYFRYRVSQGDSVHGLIGVLSYPANWQLSSLPKTLTAEEIEQLVGSLGKPGRSLRRTDAIVRCALDLGLRSGEIAHISLDDI
;
A
#
# COMPACT_ATOMS: atom_id res chain seq x y z
N THR A 1 58.69 -0.66 -8.88
CA THR A 1 57.60 -1.63 -8.91
C THR A 1 57.04 -1.74 -7.50
N THR A 2 55.98 -0.99 -7.19
CA THR A 2 55.29 -1.10 -5.90
C THR A 2 53.78 -1.16 -6.20
N MET A 3 53.24 -2.37 -6.08
CA MET A 3 51.83 -2.61 -6.18
C MET A 3 51.12 -2.04 -4.94
N GLY A 4 50.36 -1.00 -5.10
CA GLY A 4 49.48 -0.47 -4.06
C GLY A 4 48.23 -1.34 -3.94
N ASN A 5 48.13 -2.04 -2.82
CA ASN A 5 47.02 -2.89 -2.44
C ASN A 5 45.90 -2.00 -1.84
N THR A 6 45.00 -1.48 -2.64
CA THR A 6 43.77 -0.84 -2.16
C THR A 6 42.73 -1.94 -1.88
N ARG A 7 42.79 -2.55 -0.67
CA ARG A 7 41.65 -3.26 -0.11
C ARG A 7 40.53 -2.27 0.17
N SER A 8 39.66 -2.06 -0.80
CA SER A 8 38.34 -1.50 -0.58
C SER A 8 37.58 -2.49 0.32
N SER A 9 37.35 -2.13 1.56
CA SER A 9 36.50 -2.92 2.47
C SER A 9 35.06 -2.81 1.98
N GLU A 10 34.65 -3.73 1.13
CA GLU A 10 33.24 -3.99 0.86
C GLU A 10 32.62 -4.57 2.15
N HIS A 11 32.20 -3.69 3.04
CA HIS A 11 31.32 -4.08 4.12
C HIS A 11 30.02 -4.54 3.47
N SER A 12 29.73 -5.81 3.57
CA SER A 12 28.44 -6.37 3.12
C SER A 12 27.33 -5.57 3.79
N SER A 13 26.27 -5.24 3.05
CA SER A 13 25.13 -4.52 3.61
C SER A 13 24.50 -5.22 4.82
N ILE A 14 24.74 -6.51 4.97
CA ILE A 14 24.27 -7.37 6.07
C ILE A 14 25.06 -7.12 7.36
N ASP A 15 26.33 -6.67 7.31
CA ASP A 15 27.17 -6.47 8.50
C ASP A 15 26.58 -5.44 9.47
N TRP A 16 25.75 -4.51 8.99
CA TRP A 16 25.06 -3.55 9.83
C TRP A 16 23.96 -4.14 10.69
N LEU A 17 23.39 -5.27 10.28
CA LEU A 17 22.35 -5.98 11.03
C LEU A 17 22.93 -6.72 12.24
N ALA A 18 24.22 -7.06 12.21
CA ALA A 18 24.94 -7.68 13.34
C ALA A 18 25.36 -6.66 14.40
N LYS A 19 25.07 -5.37 14.20
CA LYS A 19 25.43 -4.30 15.14
C LYS A 19 24.24 -3.87 15.99
N GLU A 20 24.53 -3.50 17.25
CA GLU A 20 23.52 -2.88 18.12
C GLU A 20 23.03 -1.54 17.53
N PRO A 21 21.75 -1.19 17.75
CA PRO A 21 20.82 -1.80 18.71
C PRO A 21 19.91 -2.90 18.12
N LEU A 22 20.04 -3.32 16.87
CA LEU A 22 19.11 -4.26 16.21
C LEU A 22 19.56 -5.71 16.24
N ALA A 23 20.83 -6.00 16.49
CA ALA A 23 21.43 -7.34 16.36
C ALA A 23 20.59 -8.45 17.02
N SER A 24 20.15 -8.23 18.25
CA SER A 24 19.36 -9.21 19.04
C SER A 24 17.93 -9.44 18.53
N HIS A 25 17.47 -8.66 17.55
CA HIS A 25 16.10 -8.71 17.01
C HIS A 25 16.02 -9.18 15.55
N ILE A 26 17.16 -9.35 14.89
CA ILE A 26 17.23 -9.69 13.46
C ILE A 26 16.62 -11.07 13.17
N ASP A 27 16.94 -12.07 13.97
CA ASP A 27 16.40 -13.43 13.77
C ASP A 27 14.88 -13.44 13.88
N ALA A 28 14.33 -12.71 14.85
CA ALA A 28 12.88 -12.57 14.99
C ALA A 28 12.24 -11.84 13.80
N TYR A 29 12.91 -10.82 13.26
CA TYR A 29 12.46 -10.13 12.07
C TYR A 29 12.49 -11.05 10.84
N MET A 30 13.55 -11.81 10.65
CA MET A 30 13.66 -12.76 9.54
C MET A 30 12.59 -13.84 9.63
N LEU A 31 12.35 -14.39 10.82
CA LEU A 31 11.28 -15.37 11.06
C LEU A 31 9.90 -14.77 10.79
N PHE A 32 9.67 -13.54 11.20
CA PHE A 32 8.43 -12.81 10.92
C PHE A 32 8.16 -12.65 9.42
N LEU A 33 9.19 -12.38 8.63
CA LEU A 33 9.08 -12.29 7.17
C LEU A 33 8.88 -13.68 6.54
N ALA A 34 9.61 -14.70 7.01
CA ALA A 34 9.50 -16.05 6.50
C ALA A 34 8.08 -16.63 6.66
N ASN A 35 7.43 -16.36 7.80
CA ASN A 35 6.05 -16.80 8.08
C ASN A 35 4.97 -16.08 7.22
N ARG A 36 5.35 -15.15 6.35
CA ARG A 36 4.45 -14.40 5.46
C ARG A 36 4.59 -14.77 3.99
N ASP A 37 5.36 -15.79 3.67
CA ASP A 37 5.56 -16.32 2.31
C ASP A 37 5.90 -15.26 1.25
N TYR A 38 6.70 -14.24 1.64
CA TYR A 38 7.17 -13.26 0.68
C TYR A 38 8.06 -13.89 -0.38
N ALA A 39 7.90 -13.47 -1.64
CA ALA A 39 8.82 -13.84 -2.70
C ALA A 39 10.28 -13.46 -2.34
N ALA A 40 11.25 -14.29 -2.74
CA ALA A 40 12.66 -14.13 -2.38
C ALA A 40 13.21 -12.71 -2.63
N ASN A 41 12.81 -12.08 -3.75
CA ASN A 41 13.21 -10.71 -4.07
C ASN A 41 12.62 -9.67 -3.10
N THR A 42 11.38 -9.88 -2.64
CA THR A 42 10.75 -9.00 -1.65
C THR A 42 11.43 -9.14 -0.30
N PHE A 43 11.70 -10.38 0.11
CA PHE A 43 12.45 -10.68 1.33
C PHE A 43 13.83 -10.00 1.32
N ALA A 44 14.61 -10.19 0.25
CA ALA A 44 15.93 -9.55 0.09
C ALA A 44 15.84 -8.02 0.12
N SER A 45 14.80 -7.44 -0.51
CA SER A 45 14.56 -5.99 -0.50
C SER A 45 14.25 -5.46 0.89
N TYR A 46 13.49 -6.20 1.71
CA TYR A 46 13.20 -5.81 3.09
C TYR A 46 14.43 -5.90 3.99
N ILE A 47 15.25 -6.96 3.84
CA ILE A 47 16.53 -7.07 4.55
C ILE A 47 17.48 -5.93 4.16
N GLY A 48 17.58 -5.60 2.86
CA GLY A 48 18.35 -4.44 2.39
C GLY A 48 17.85 -3.10 2.95
N GLY A 49 16.52 -2.96 3.08
CA GLY A 49 15.91 -1.80 3.72
C GLY A 49 16.21 -1.68 5.20
N LEU A 50 16.11 -2.80 5.91
CA LEU A 50 16.47 -2.85 7.34
C LEU A 50 17.95 -2.56 7.57
N SER A 51 18.84 -3.10 6.71
CA SER A 51 20.27 -2.82 6.78
C SER A 51 20.59 -1.34 6.57
N HIS A 52 19.91 -0.67 5.65
CA HIS A 52 20.06 0.77 5.45
C HIS A 52 19.66 1.57 6.70
N PHE A 53 18.53 1.20 7.31
CA PHE A 53 18.09 1.83 8.55
C PHE A 53 19.07 1.54 9.70
N ALA A 54 19.56 0.30 9.84
CA ALA A 54 20.56 -0.09 10.84
C ALA A 54 21.85 0.73 10.72
N GLN A 55 22.35 0.95 9.51
CA GLN A 55 23.50 1.81 9.26
C GLN A 55 23.23 3.24 9.74
N TRP A 56 22.05 3.79 9.45
CA TRP A 56 21.69 5.15 9.83
C TRP A 56 21.54 5.32 11.34
N ILE A 57 20.85 4.43 12.05
CA ILE A 57 20.70 4.51 13.51
C ILE A 57 22.03 4.31 14.22
N HIS A 58 22.88 3.38 13.75
CA HIS A 58 24.21 3.17 14.29
C HIS A 58 25.09 4.41 14.14
N SER A 59 25.11 5.05 12.97
CA SER A 59 25.88 6.27 12.72
C SER A 59 25.48 7.45 13.62
N ARG A 60 24.23 7.44 14.09
CA ARG A 60 23.66 8.45 14.99
C ARG A 60 23.68 8.03 16.46
N ARG A 61 24.21 6.84 16.76
CA ARG A 61 24.24 6.28 18.12
C ARG A 61 22.87 6.27 18.81
N LEU A 62 21.82 5.98 18.03
CA LEU A 62 20.45 5.92 18.55
C LEU A 62 20.24 4.63 19.34
N ARG A 63 19.41 4.72 20.38
CA ARG A 63 19.08 3.59 21.26
C ARG A 63 17.84 2.89 20.74
N LEU A 64 17.69 1.60 21.11
CA LEU A 64 16.53 0.78 20.69
C LEU A 64 15.21 1.40 21.11
N GLU A 65 15.13 1.89 22.34
CA GLU A 65 13.91 2.46 22.94
C GLU A 65 13.44 3.74 22.22
N SER A 66 14.33 4.37 21.45
CA SER A 66 14.00 5.56 20.65
C SER A 66 13.40 5.24 19.29
N ILE A 67 13.31 3.94 18.94
CA ILE A 67 12.77 3.53 17.63
C ILE A 67 11.25 3.52 17.68
N ASP A 68 10.66 4.53 17.03
CA ASP A 68 9.22 4.73 16.92
C ASP A 68 8.83 5.19 15.50
N GLU A 69 7.55 5.46 15.28
CA GLU A 69 7.05 5.98 14.00
C GLU A 69 7.66 7.33 13.63
N ALA A 70 7.91 8.18 14.59
CA ALA A 70 8.48 9.51 14.35
C ALA A 70 9.93 9.39 13.86
N LEU A 71 10.71 8.48 14.45
CA LEU A 71 12.07 8.19 14.00
C LEU A 71 12.09 7.57 12.59
N VAL A 72 11.18 6.65 12.32
CA VAL A 72 11.01 6.06 10.97
C VAL A 72 10.63 7.14 9.96
N ALA A 73 9.70 8.03 10.28
CA ALA A 73 9.34 9.16 9.43
C ALA A 73 10.54 10.09 9.20
N GLN A 74 11.32 10.38 10.24
CA GLN A 74 12.55 11.19 10.11
C GLN A 74 13.56 10.55 9.15
N PHE A 75 13.74 9.22 9.21
CA PHE A 75 14.59 8.50 8.29
C PHE A 75 14.07 8.61 6.85
N LEU A 76 12.79 8.35 6.63
CA LEU A 76 12.18 8.34 5.30
C LEU A 76 12.09 9.74 4.67
N ASP A 77 11.82 10.78 5.45
CA ASP A 77 11.53 12.10 4.92
C ASP A 77 12.76 13.04 4.92
N LYS A 78 13.68 12.88 5.87
CA LYS A 78 14.84 13.78 6.00
C LYS A 78 16.15 13.12 5.57
N HIS A 79 16.37 11.84 5.92
CA HIS A 79 17.62 11.15 5.57
C HIS A 79 17.57 10.59 4.15
N LEU A 80 16.55 9.82 3.80
CA LEU A 80 16.49 9.09 2.54
C LEU A 80 16.68 9.96 1.28
N PRO A 81 16.07 11.16 1.15
CA PRO A 81 16.25 12.02 -0.02
C PRO A 81 17.68 12.57 -0.18
N ARG A 82 18.45 12.60 0.91
CA ARG A 82 19.83 13.16 0.96
C ARG A 82 20.85 12.09 1.34
N CYS A 83 20.51 10.82 1.17
CA CYS A 83 21.31 9.70 1.64
C CYS A 83 22.57 9.50 0.81
N HIS A 84 23.73 9.46 1.49
CA HIS A 84 25.03 9.10 0.94
C HIS A 84 25.60 7.82 1.57
N CYS A 85 24.74 6.95 2.13
CA CYS A 85 25.15 5.70 2.73
C CYS A 85 25.83 4.79 1.70
N SER A 86 26.89 4.11 2.12
CA SER A 86 27.69 3.20 1.29
C SER A 86 27.07 1.80 1.21
N GLY A 87 27.38 1.07 0.15
CA GLY A 87 26.97 -0.31 -0.06
C GLY A 87 25.68 -0.47 -0.87
N THR A 88 25.25 -1.71 -1.04
CA THR A 88 24.02 -2.07 -1.75
C THR A 88 22.82 -1.84 -0.83
N ILE A 89 22.27 -0.63 -0.84
CA ILE A 89 21.17 -0.22 0.03
C ILE A 89 19.87 -0.01 -0.75
N GLN A 90 18.76 -0.39 -0.11
CA GLN A 90 17.43 -0.08 -0.65
C GLN A 90 17.11 1.40 -0.46
N ARG A 91 16.61 2.04 -1.54
CA ARG A 91 16.22 3.47 -1.56
C ARG A 91 14.77 3.70 -1.92
N ASP A 92 14.05 2.66 -2.36
CA ASP A 92 12.61 2.82 -2.61
C ASP A 92 11.85 3.06 -1.31
N ARG A 93 11.20 4.25 -1.24
CA ARG A 93 10.48 4.70 -0.05
C ARG A 93 9.36 3.75 0.37
N ARG A 94 8.66 3.13 -0.59
CA ARG A 94 7.56 2.20 -0.31
C ARG A 94 8.08 0.93 0.36
N THR A 95 9.12 0.37 -0.21
CA THR A 95 9.78 -0.83 0.32
C THR A 95 10.34 -0.58 1.71
N LEU A 96 11.02 0.57 1.91
CA LEU A 96 11.55 0.98 3.21
C LEU A 96 10.45 1.16 4.25
N SER A 97 9.37 1.85 3.90
CA SER A 97 8.23 2.05 4.81
C SER A 97 7.61 0.72 5.24
N ALA A 98 7.44 -0.23 4.31
CA ALA A 98 6.92 -1.56 4.62
C ALA A 98 7.90 -2.34 5.53
N ALA A 99 9.20 -2.38 5.18
CA ALA A 99 10.22 -3.06 5.96
C ALA A 99 10.29 -2.53 7.41
N LEU A 100 10.29 -1.21 7.57
CA LEU A 100 10.36 -0.57 8.89
C LEU A 100 9.06 -0.70 9.68
N GLY A 101 7.91 -0.73 9.02
CA GLY A 101 6.63 -1.07 9.65
C GLY A 101 6.64 -2.48 10.23
N HIS A 102 7.21 -3.44 9.52
CA HIS A 102 7.41 -4.80 10.02
C HIS A 102 8.40 -4.85 11.20
N LEU A 103 9.47 -4.05 11.15
CA LEU A 103 10.41 -3.94 12.27
C LEU A 103 9.71 -3.46 13.54
N LEU A 104 8.95 -2.36 13.46
CA LEU A 104 8.21 -1.84 14.62
C LEU A 104 7.23 -2.89 15.19
N ALA A 105 6.54 -3.63 14.32
CA ALA A 105 5.65 -4.71 14.76
C ALA A 105 6.40 -5.82 15.52
N VAL A 106 7.57 -6.24 15.03
CA VAL A 106 8.41 -7.26 15.67
C VAL A 106 8.96 -6.76 17.01
N LEU A 107 9.49 -5.54 17.04
CA LEU A 107 10.04 -4.96 18.28
C LEU A 107 8.98 -4.82 19.37
N ARG A 108 7.75 -4.44 19.01
CA ARG A 108 6.61 -4.37 19.94
C ARG A 108 6.17 -5.72 20.43
N ALA A 109 6.05 -6.69 19.53
CA ALA A 109 5.68 -8.06 19.90
C ALA A 109 6.68 -8.69 20.88
N ARG A 110 7.95 -8.25 20.84
CA ARG A 110 9.01 -8.66 21.78
C ARG A 110 9.09 -7.78 23.05
N GLY A 111 8.29 -6.76 23.17
CA GLY A 111 8.36 -5.80 24.27
C GLY A 111 9.64 -4.93 24.28
N ALA A 112 10.36 -4.88 23.15
CA ALA A 112 11.61 -4.13 23.01
C ALA A 112 11.41 -2.61 22.86
N ILE A 113 10.24 -2.22 22.38
CA ILE A 113 9.79 -0.83 22.31
C ILE A 113 8.35 -0.71 22.83
N PRO A 114 7.93 0.46 23.32
CA PRO A 114 6.57 0.67 23.80
C PRO A 114 5.53 0.33 22.71
N PRO A 115 4.30 -0.07 23.13
CA PRO A 115 3.19 -0.17 22.20
C PRO A 115 3.01 1.16 21.45
N ALA A 116 2.50 1.10 20.21
CA ALA A 116 2.20 2.32 19.47
C ALA A 116 1.23 3.16 20.31
N THR A 117 1.66 4.35 20.68
CA THR A 117 0.75 5.34 21.23
C THR A 117 -0.07 5.85 20.06
N LEU A 118 -1.15 5.12 19.74
CA LEU A 118 -2.17 5.61 18.80
C LEU A 118 -2.90 6.75 19.52
N SER A 119 -2.33 7.93 19.49
CA SER A 119 -3.14 9.14 19.63
C SER A 119 -4.02 9.16 18.38
N LEU A 120 -5.21 8.54 18.49
CA LEU A 120 -6.20 8.58 17.43
C LEU A 120 -6.55 10.06 17.21
N THR A 121 -6.23 10.56 16.03
CA THR A 121 -6.72 11.89 15.65
C THR A 121 -8.24 11.83 15.52
N PRO A 122 -8.95 12.95 15.62
CA PRO A 122 -10.40 12.97 15.33
C PRO A 122 -10.75 12.37 13.96
N VAL A 123 -9.84 12.52 12.98
CA VAL A 123 -9.98 11.91 11.65
C VAL A 123 -9.87 10.38 11.73
N ASP A 124 -8.91 9.83 12.47
CA ASP A 124 -8.76 8.38 12.61
C ASP A 124 -9.98 7.75 13.29
N GLU A 125 -10.52 8.42 14.32
CA GLU A 125 -11.71 7.95 15.02
C GLU A 125 -12.95 7.98 14.11
N GLU A 126 -13.10 9.02 13.31
CA GLU A 126 -14.19 9.11 12.32
C GLU A 126 -14.08 8.03 11.24
N LEU A 127 -12.87 7.81 10.73
CA LEU A 127 -12.61 6.75 9.75
C LEU A 127 -12.89 5.35 10.32
N ARG A 128 -12.56 5.12 11.58
CA ARG A 128 -12.86 3.87 12.28
C ARG A 128 -14.36 3.63 12.38
N ARG A 129 -15.16 4.66 12.73
CA ARG A 129 -16.63 4.58 12.78
C ARG A 129 -17.22 4.31 11.40
N TYR A 130 -16.71 4.99 10.38
CA TYR A 130 -17.15 4.78 9.02
C TYR A 130 -16.79 3.40 8.49
N ASP A 131 -15.60 2.86 8.82
CA ASP A 131 -15.20 1.50 8.47
C ASP A 131 -16.15 0.46 9.09
N ALA A 132 -16.45 0.60 10.37
CA ALA A 132 -17.39 -0.28 11.06
C ALA A 132 -18.78 -0.25 10.42
N TYR A 133 -19.26 0.92 10.00
CA TYR A 133 -20.52 1.04 9.27
C TYR A 133 -20.46 0.31 7.92
N MET A 134 -19.39 0.52 7.15
CA MET A 134 -19.21 -0.15 5.86
C MET A 134 -19.14 -1.67 5.98
N ASP A 135 -18.53 -2.17 7.04
CA ASP A 135 -18.41 -3.61 7.30
C ASP A 135 -19.73 -4.20 7.77
N HIS A 136 -20.22 -3.75 8.93
CA HIS A 136 -21.34 -4.38 9.62
C HIS A 136 -22.71 -4.05 9.02
N VAL A 137 -22.89 -2.82 8.49
CA VAL A 137 -24.20 -2.40 7.93
C VAL A 137 -24.27 -2.63 6.43
N ARG A 138 -23.15 -2.42 5.71
CA ARG A 138 -23.11 -2.50 4.26
C ARG A 138 -22.50 -3.80 3.72
N GLY A 139 -21.79 -4.56 4.53
CA GLY A 139 -21.12 -5.80 4.13
C GLY A 139 -20.12 -5.62 2.98
N LEU A 140 -19.42 -4.47 2.93
CA LEU A 140 -18.51 -4.18 1.82
C LEU A 140 -17.21 -4.96 1.95
N ALA A 141 -16.72 -5.46 0.81
CA ALA A 141 -15.45 -6.16 0.74
C ALA A 141 -14.29 -5.28 1.28
N PRO A 142 -13.28 -5.89 1.96
CA PRO A 142 -12.16 -5.16 2.59
C PRO A 142 -11.46 -4.19 1.64
N LYS A 143 -11.25 -4.58 0.39
CA LYS A 143 -10.61 -3.72 -0.62
C LYS A 143 -11.42 -2.48 -0.96
N THR A 144 -12.75 -2.60 -1.02
CA THR A 144 -13.66 -1.47 -1.25
C THR A 144 -13.62 -0.50 -0.07
N ARG A 145 -13.63 -1.03 1.16
CA ARG A 145 -13.51 -0.24 2.39
C ARG A 145 -12.20 0.53 2.44
N GLU A 146 -11.08 -0.14 2.18
CA GLU A 146 -9.75 0.49 2.12
C GLU A 146 -9.71 1.67 1.15
N MET A 147 -10.29 1.51 -0.05
CA MET A 147 -10.33 2.58 -1.05
C MET A 147 -11.19 3.76 -0.59
N ALA A 148 -12.33 3.47 0.03
CA ALA A 148 -13.22 4.50 0.57
C ALA A 148 -12.54 5.27 1.71
N LEU A 149 -11.98 4.58 2.69
CA LEU A 149 -11.25 5.17 3.82
C LEU A 149 -10.08 6.04 3.36
N ARG A 150 -9.33 5.60 2.36
CA ARG A 150 -8.23 6.38 1.79
C ARG A 150 -8.71 7.70 1.18
N SER A 151 -9.81 7.67 0.43
CA SER A 151 -10.34 8.88 -0.22
C SER A 151 -10.95 9.84 0.80
N VAL A 152 -11.73 9.33 1.74
CA VAL A 152 -12.36 10.09 2.81
C VAL A 152 -11.31 10.65 3.77
N GLY A 153 -10.33 9.84 4.17
CA GLY A 153 -9.25 10.28 5.03
C GLY A 153 -8.48 11.45 4.45
N ARG A 154 -8.16 11.42 3.14
CA ARG A 154 -7.52 12.57 2.48
C ARG A 154 -8.37 13.84 2.53
N LEU A 155 -9.68 13.74 2.32
CA LEU A 155 -10.58 14.88 2.43
C LEU A 155 -10.58 15.43 3.85
N LEU A 156 -10.83 14.58 4.85
CA LEU A 156 -10.93 15.00 6.25
C LEU A 156 -9.61 15.57 6.77
N THR A 157 -8.48 14.91 6.50
CA THR A 157 -7.16 15.44 6.88
C THR A 157 -6.85 16.77 6.21
N SER A 158 -7.21 16.95 4.93
CA SER A 158 -6.97 18.21 4.23
C SER A 158 -7.83 19.37 4.77
N ARG A 159 -8.97 19.05 5.39
CA ARG A 159 -9.91 20.05 5.92
C ARG A 159 -9.70 20.35 7.40
N PHE A 160 -9.46 19.32 8.19
CA PHE A 160 -9.47 19.43 9.65
C PHE A 160 -8.10 19.19 10.28
N GLY A 161 -7.16 18.51 9.56
CA GLY A 161 -5.88 18.12 10.16
C GLY A 161 -6.10 17.33 11.44
N ASP A 162 -5.56 17.86 12.55
CA ASP A 162 -5.73 17.28 13.89
C ASP A 162 -6.88 17.93 14.70
N ALA A 163 -7.61 18.89 14.10
CA ALA A 163 -8.73 19.54 14.76
C ALA A 163 -9.99 18.65 14.78
N ALA A 164 -10.93 19.03 15.66
CA ALA A 164 -12.24 18.37 15.72
C ALA A 164 -12.97 18.45 14.37
N ILE A 165 -13.66 17.37 14.00
CA ILE A 165 -14.38 17.29 12.72
C ILE A 165 -15.74 17.94 12.89
N ASP A 166 -16.00 18.96 12.08
CA ASP A 166 -17.32 19.56 11.88
C ASP A 166 -17.73 19.38 10.41
N ILE A 167 -18.49 18.34 10.15
CA ILE A 167 -18.93 18.00 8.78
C ILE A 167 -19.88 19.06 8.22
N ALA A 168 -20.64 19.74 9.07
CA ALA A 168 -21.56 20.81 8.65
C ALA A 168 -20.81 22.06 8.13
N ALA A 169 -19.56 22.25 8.56
CA ALA A 169 -18.70 23.33 8.09
C ALA A 169 -18.05 23.07 6.71
N ILE A 170 -18.26 21.89 6.12
CA ILE A 170 -17.74 21.62 4.77
C ILE A 170 -18.67 22.25 3.73
N GLU A 171 -18.11 23.14 2.93
CA GLU A 171 -18.85 23.78 1.83
C GLU A 171 -18.77 22.97 0.53
N PRO A 172 -19.80 23.01 -0.32
CA PRO A 172 -19.84 22.32 -1.61
C PRO A 172 -18.64 22.61 -2.51
N ASP A 173 -18.18 23.85 -2.57
CA ASP A 173 -17.02 24.25 -3.37
C ASP A 173 -15.73 23.59 -2.93
N GLN A 174 -15.55 23.43 -1.64
CA GLN A 174 -14.36 22.76 -1.07
C GLN A 174 -14.30 21.27 -1.47
N VAL A 175 -15.47 20.62 -1.56
CA VAL A 175 -15.55 19.22 -2.03
C VAL A 175 -15.25 19.14 -3.52
N ARG A 176 -15.72 20.11 -4.33
CA ARG A 176 -15.40 20.20 -5.75
C ARG A 176 -13.91 20.41 -6.00
N ASP A 177 -13.30 21.35 -5.28
CA ASP A 177 -11.88 21.65 -5.41
C ASP A 177 -11.01 20.48 -5.01
N PHE A 178 -11.34 19.82 -3.88
CA PHE A 178 -10.67 18.59 -3.47
C PHE A 178 -10.77 17.52 -4.56
N PHE A 179 -11.97 17.28 -5.09
CA PHE A 179 -12.15 16.30 -6.15
C PHE A 179 -11.36 16.66 -7.41
N ALA A 180 -11.38 17.94 -7.83
CA ALA A 180 -10.62 18.41 -8.98
C ALA A 180 -9.09 18.17 -8.81
N GLN A 181 -8.56 18.38 -7.61
CA GLN A 181 -7.17 18.08 -7.29
C GLN A 181 -6.89 16.58 -7.32
N GLN A 182 -7.77 15.76 -6.74
CA GLN A 182 -7.61 14.30 -6.77
C GLN A 182 -7.72 13.74 -8.19
N ALA A 183 -8.62 14.26 -9.02
CA ALA A 183 -8.80 13.82 -10.39
C ALA A 183 -7.54 13.98 -11.25
N LYS A 184 -6.72 15.01 -11.00
CA LYS A 184 -5.43 15.24 -11.70
C LYS A 184 -4.40 14.12 -11.43
N LEU A 185 -4.56 13.35 -10.36
CA LEU A 185 -3.67 12.24 -10.03
C LEU A 185 -3.96 10.96 -10.84
N TYR A 186 -5.07 10.93 -11.56
CA TYR A 186 -5.50 9.77 -12.33
C TYR A 186 -5.37 10.04 -13.85
N SER A 187 -4.75 9.11 -14.54
CA SER A 187 -4.63 9.16 -16.01
C SER A 187 -5.95 8.88 -16.74
N LYS A 188 -6.91 8.23 -16.07
CA LYS A 188 -8.20 7.84 -16.66
C LYS A 188 -9.36 8.43 -15.85
N PRO A 189 -10.35 9.08 -16.50
CA PRO A 189 -11.53 9.63 -15.82
C PRO A 189 -12.30 8.60 -14.99
N ALA A 190 -12.40 7.35 -15.47
CA ALA A 190 -13.06 6.26 -14.75
C ALA A 190 -12.43 5.99 -13.38
N SER A 191 -11.13 6.14 -13.24
CA SER A 191 -10.43 5.96 -11.95
C SER A 191 -10.78 7.07 -10.96
N ALA A 192 -11.05 8.29 -11.42
CA ALA A 192 -11.54 9.37 -10.57
C ALA A 192 -12.96 9.10 -10.05
N GLY A 193 -13.75 8.31 -10.78
CA GLY A 193 -15.10 7.89 -10.36
C GLY A 193 -15.10 7.12 -9.04
N THR A 194 -14.02 6.41 -8.70
CA THR A 194 -13.91 5.70 -7.41
C THR A 194 -13.82 6.66 -6.23
N VAL A 195 -13.19 7.83 -6.42
CA VAL A 195 -13.13 8.88 -5.39
C VAL A 195 -14.54 9.45 -5.16
N ILE A 196 -15.28 9.73 -6.23
CA ILE A 196 -16.66 10.21 -6.14
C ILE A 196 -17.54 9.19 -5.42
N ALA A 197 -17.47 7.91 -5.80
CA ALA A 197 -18.23 6.85 -5.15
C ALA A 197 -17.93 6.78 -3.65
N SER A 198 -16.67 6.90 -3.28
CA SER A 198 -16.21 6.87 -1.88
C SER A 198 -16.75 8.07 -1.07
N LEU A 199 -16.62 9.28 -1.61
CA LEU A 199 -17.11 10.49 -0.95
C LEU A 199 -18.64 10.53 -0.84
N ARG A 200 -19.35 10.12 -1.91
CA ARG A 200 -20.81 9.99 -1.86
C ARG A 200 -21.26 8.95 -0.84
N GLY A 201 -20.53 7.84 -0.72
CA GLY A 201 -20.77 6.82 0.29
C GLY A 201 -20.63 7.38 1.71
N TYR A 202 -19.57 8.14 1.95
CA TYR A 202 -19.33 8.79 3.23
C TYR A 202 -20.39 9.84 3.57
N PHE A 203 -20.73 10.75 2.66
CA PHE A 203 -21.77 11.75 2.95
C PHE A 203 -23.15 11.12 3.17
N ARG A 204 -23.49 10.01 2.50
CA ARG A 204 -24.70 9.24 2.81
C ARG A 204 -24.67 8.64 4.21
N TYR A 205 -23.50 8.13 4.62
CA TYR A 205 -23.31 7.68 6.01
C TYR A 205 -23.55 8.84 6.98
N ARG A 206 -22.97 10.01 6.74
CA ARG A 206 -23.19 11.18 7.61
C ARG A 206 -24.68 11.62 7.65
N VAL A 207 -25.36 11.59 6.51
CA VAL A 207 -26.81 11.80 6.48
C VAL A 207 -27.55 10.78 7.35
N SER A 208 -27.16 9.51 7.32
CA SER A 208 -27.76 8.48 8.19
C SER A 208 -27.46 8.69 9.68
N GLN A 209 -26.43 9.47 10.02
CA GLN A 209 -26.11 9.91 11.39
C GLN A 209 -26.85 11.19 11.80
N GLY A 210 -27.64 11.79 10.90
CA GLY A 210 -28.45 12.98 11.16
C GLY A 210 -27.86 14.30 10.64
N ASP A 211 -26.71 14.28 9.94
CA ASP A 211 -26.11 15.51 9.43
C ASP A 211 -26.83 16.02 8.18
N SER A 212 -26.98 17.33 8.09
CA SER A 212 -27.59 18.02 6.94
C SER A 212 -26.59 18.30 5.82
N VAL A 213 -26.03 17.23 5.21
CA VAL A 213 -24.95 17.32 4.20
C VAL A 213 -25.38 16.86 2.80
N HIS A 214 -26.67 16.86 2.52
CA HIS A 214 -27.21 16.47 1.20
C HIS A 214 -26.63 17.26 0.03
N GLY A 215 -26.37 18.56 0.24
CA GLY A 215 -25.74 19.42 -0.76
C GLY A 215 -24.37 18.94 -1.21
N LEU A 216 -23.60 18.31 -0.32
CA LEU A 216 -22.26 17.78 -0.62
C LEU A 216 -22.32 16.56 -1.56
N ILE A 217 -23.41 15.79 -1.52
CA ILE A 217 -23.63 14.66 -2.43
C ILE A 217 -23.91 15.15 -3.84
N GLY A 218 -24.71 16.23 -3.96
CA GLY A 218 -25.12 16.79 -5.25
C GLY A 218 -24.00 17.36 -6.08
N VAL A 219 -22.97 17.93 -5.45
CA VAL A 219 -21.83 18.53 -6.17
C VAL A 219 -20.83 17.52 -6.72
N LEU A 220 -20.91 16.28 -6.31
CA LEU A 220 -20.04 15.21 -6.79
C LEU A 220 -20.64 14.58 -8.05
N SER A 221 -20.31 15.11 -9.22
CA SER A 221 -20.73 14.55 -10.52
C SER A 221 -19.65 13.66 -11.09
N TYR A 222 -20.04 12.52 -11.68
CA TYR A 222 -19.08 11.67 -12.38
C TYR A 222 -18.56 12.37 -13.63
N PRO A 223 -17.25 12.34 -13.90
CA PRO A 223 -16.72 12.84 -15.16
C PRO A 223 -17.29 12.03 -16.31
N ALA A 224 -17.58 12.70 -17.42
CA ALA A 224 -18.04 12.02 -18.62
C ALA A 224 -17.02 10.97 -19.08
N ASN A 225 -17.48 9.74 -19.24
CA ASN A 225 -16.64 8.62 -19.69
C ASN A 225 -17.19 8.04 -20.98
N TRP A 226 -16.80 8.63 -22.10
CA TRP A 226 -17.20 8.20 -23.43
C TRP A 226 -16.57 6.86 -23.88
N GLN A 227 -15.58 6.32 -23.15
CA GLN A 227 -14.97 5.02 -23.45
C GLN A 227 -15.94 3.86 -23.31
N LEU A 228 -17.01 4.02 -22.51
CA LEU A 228 -18.07 3.02 -22.37
C LEU A 228 -19.15 3.12 -23.46
N SER A 229 -19.08 4.11 -24.36
CA SER A 229 -20.01 4.26 -25.46
C SER A 229 -19.71 3.35 -26.66
N SER A 230 -18.51 2.73 -26.71
CA SER A 230 -18.14 1.76 -27.72
C SER A 230 -18.46 0.34 -27.25
N LEU A 231 -18.74 -0.56 -28.21
CA LEU A 231 -18.88 -1.97 -27.92
C LEU A 231 -17.60 -2.53 -27.25
N PRO A 232 -17.72 -3.49 -26.34
CA PRO A 232 -16.57 -4.16 -25.77
C PRO A 232 -15.65 -4.69 -26.87
N LYS A 233 -14.35 -4.46 -26.73
CA LYS A 233 -13.36 -5.08 -27.64
C LYS A 233 -13.26 -6.56 -27.26
N THR A 234 -13.64 -7.40 -28.19
CA THR A 234 -13.51 -8.87 -28.08
C THR A 234 -12.42 -9.35 -29.02
N LEU A 235 -11.80 -10.46 -28.69
CA LEU A 235 -10.90 -11.16 -29.60
C LEU A 235 -11.72 -11.81 -30.72
N THR A 236 -11.18 -11.82 -31.95
CA THR A 236 -11.77 -12.61 -33.03
C THR A 236 -11.45 -14.09 -32.87
N ALA A 237 -12.12 -14.95 -33.61
CA ALA A 237 -11.84 -16.39 -33.57
C ALA A 237 -10.38 -16.68 -33.95
N GLU A 238 -9.86 -16.00 -34.96
CA GLU A 238 -8.48 -16.15 -35.41
C GLU A 238 -7.47 -15.71 -34.36
N GLU A 239 -7.75 -14.61 -33.65
CA GLU A 239 -6.90 -14.14 -32.56
C GLU A 239 -6.90 -15.12 -31.37
N ILE A 240 -8.03 -15.76 -31.09
CA ILE A 240 -8.15 -16.80 -30.06
C ILE A 240 -7.33 -18.03 -30.48
N GLU A 241 -7.46 -18.50 -31.72
CA GLU A 241 -6.67 -19.61 -32.22
C GLU A 241 -5.17 -19.35 -32.17
N GLN A 242 -4.72 -18.14 -32.57
CA GLN A 242 -3.31 -17.73 -32.48
C GLN A 242 -2.83 -17.69 -31.03
N LEU A 243 -3.63 -17.15 -30.11
CA LEU A 243 -3.32 -17.12 -28.68
C LEU A 243 -3.15 -18.55 -28.14
N VAL A 244 -4.12 -19.43 -28.35
CA VAL A 244 -4.08 -20.82 -27.89
C VAL A 244 -2.91 -21.57 -28.54
N GLY A 245 -2.68 -21.39 -29.84
CA GLY A 245 -1.57 -22.00 -30.57
C GLY A 245 -0.18 -21.56 -30.08
N SER A 246 -0.08 -20.36 -29.51
CA SER A 246 1.17 -19.86 -28.92
C SER A 246 1.53 -20.52 -27.59
N LEU A 247 0.58 -21.17 -26.91
CA LEU A 247 0.74 -21.77 -25.59
C LEU A 247 1.33 -23.19 -25.61
N GLY A 248 1.43 -23.82 -26.76
CA GLY A 248 1.71 -25.25 -26.96
C GLY A 248 3.18 -25.70 -26.78
N LYS A 249 4.09 -24.89 -26.25
CA LYS A 249 5.51 -25.28 -26.08
C LYS A 249 5.81 -25.75 -24.64
N PRO A 250 6.59 -26.83 -24.44
CA PRO A 250 6.80 -27.42 -23.12
C PRO A 250 7.70 -26.56 -22.22
N GLY A 251 7.17 -26.19 -21.04
CA GLY A 251 7.90 -25.50 -19.98
C GLY A 251 7.01 -25.24 -18.77
N ARG A 252 7.55 -25.24 -17.55
CA ARG A 252 6.78 -25.11 -16.31
C ARG A 252 5.96 -23.80 -16.25
N SER A 253 6.55 -22.70 -16.73
CA SER A 253 5.88 -21.40 -16.80
C SER A 253 4.77 -21.39 -17.85
N LEU A 254 4.95 -22.11 -18.97
CA LEU A 254 3.98 -22.18 -20.05
C LEU A 254 2.72 -22.99 -19.68
N ARG A 255 2.86 -24.07 -18.90
CA ARG A 255 1.70 -24.84 -18.40
C ARG A 255 0.79 -23.99 -17.50
N ARG A 256 1.38 -23.16 -16.63
CA ARG A 256 0.63 -22.24 -15.80
C ARG A 256 -0.10 -21.20 -16.65
N THR A 257 0.57 -20.63 -17.63
CA THR A 257 -0.03 -19.65 -18.55
C THR A 257 -1.15 -20.26 -19.37
N ASP A 258 -0.96 -21.49 -19.90
CA ASP A 258 -1.99 -22.23 -20.62
C ASP A 258 -3.23 -22.46 -19.75
N ALA A 259 -3.07 -22.93 -18.51
CA ALA A 259 -4.17 -23.12 -17.58
C ALA A 259 -4.92 -21.80 -17.30
N ILE A 260 -4.21 -20.71 -17.05
CA ILE A 260 -4.81 -19.38 -16.80
C ILE A 260 -5.64 -18.93 -18.01
N VAL A 261 -5.08 -19.06 -19.24
CA VAL A 261 -5.75 -18.63 -20.46
C VAL A 261 -6.99 -19.48 -20.70
N ARG A 262 -6.92 -20.80 -20.52
CA ARG A 262 -8.09 -21.69 -20.66
C ARG A 262 -9.16 -21.40 -19.62
N CYS A 263 -8.80 -21.19 -18.36
CA CYS A 263 -9.76 -20.76 -17.34
C CYS A 263 -10.50 -19.47 -17.74
N ALA A 264 -9.80 -18.53 -18.36
CA ALA A 264 -10.43 -17.31 -18.83
C ALA A 264 -11.29 -17.50 -20.08
N LEU A 265 -10.82 -18.27 -21.07
CA LEU A 265 -11.51 -18.47 -22.36
C LEU A 265 -12.65 -19.49 -22.28
N ASP A 266 -12.39 -20.65 -21.67
CA ASP A 266 -13.32 -21.79 -21.72
C ASP A 266 -14.35 -21.70 -20.58
N LEU A 267 -13.95 -21.18 -19.41
CA LEU A 267 -14.80 -21.06 -18.21
C LEU A 267 -15.30 -19.63 -17.96
N GLY A 268 -14.77 -18.63 -18.67
CA GLY A 268 -15.15 -17.23 -18.49
C GLY A 268 -14.78 -16.64 -17.14
N LEU A 269 -13.81 -17.24 -16.44
CA LEU A 269 -13.42 -16.81 -15.11
C LEU A 269 -12.67 -15.47 -15.14
N ARG A 270 -12.95 -14.62 -14.16
CA ARG A 270 -12.22 -13.37 -13.97
C ARG A 270 -10.83 -13.64 -13.40
N SER A 271 -9.89 -12.73 -13.65
CA SER A 271 -8.51 -12.86 -13.16
C SER A 271 -8.40 -13.07 -11.63
N GLY A 272 -9.31 -12.46 -10.86
CA GLY A 272 -9.39 -12.66 -9.40
C GLY A 272 -9.88 -14.06 -9.03
N GLU A 273 -10.85 -14.60 -9.74
CA GLU A 273 -11.38 -15.96 -9.55
C GLU A 273 -10.30 -17.00 -9.88
N ILE A 274 -9.59 -16.81 -11.00
CA ILE A 274 -8.49 -17.69 -11.40
C ILE A 274 -7.36 -17.68 -10.35
N ALA A 275 -7.07 -16.52 -9.78
CA ALA A 275 -6.00 -16.40 -8.77
C ALA A 275 -6.34 -17.07 -7.43
N HIS A 276 -7.61 -17.33 -7.15
CA HIS A 276 -8.09 -17.97 -5.92
C HIS A 276 -8.52 -19.44 -6.09
N ILE A 277 -8.36 -19.99 -7.30
CA ILE A 277 -8.63 -21.42 -7.52
C ILE A 277 -7.71 -22.26 -6.62
N SER A 278 -8.31 -23.12 -5.83
CA SER A 278 -7.65 -24.13 -4.99
C SER A 278 -7.79 -25.52 -5.59
N LEU A 279 -7.06 -26.50 -5.06
CA LEU A 279 -7.21 -27.89 -5.48
C LEU A 279 -8.59 -28.49 -5.14
N ASP A 280 -9.27 -27.89 -4.16
CA ASP A 280 -10.61 -28.34 -3.74
C ASP A 280 -11.72 -27.84 -4.69
N ASP A 281 -11.38 -26.94 -5.62
CA ASP A 281 -12.30 -26.40 -6.62
C ASP A 281 -12.26 -27.21 -7.94
N ILE A 282 -11.38 -28.22 -8.04
CA ILE A 282 -11.16 -29.09 -9.20
C ILE A 282 -11.57 -30.51 -8.88
#